data_f683f5b9edf6baf9f212ccc25da68cea
#
_entry.id   f683f5b9edf6baf9f212ccc25da68cea
#
_cell.length_a   1.000
_cell.length_b   1.000
_cell.length_c   1.000
_cell.angle_alpha   90.00
_cell.angle_beta   90.00
_cell.angle_gamma   90.00
#
_symmetry.space_group_name_H-M   'P 1'
#
loop_
_entity.id
_entity.type
_entity.pdbx_description
1 polymer ?
#
loop_
_entity_poly.entity_id
_entity_poly.type
_entity_poly.pdbx_seq_one_letter_code
_entity_poly.pdbx_strand_id
1 'polypeptide(L)'
;MQGHIIKVAELPLGTYTLTAYRSRETQYGMDYMIQTVIEEPFVATTRMKDEVTEEWGDAEVEVSGFAIVKPNNALKKLLAADPIIDENNPATLTVIEHGEYNGYKTAKVALKCSAFVQDAEGFALDF
;
A
#
# COMPACT_ATOMS: atom_id res chain seq x y z
N MET A 1 14.83 11.72 -0.84
CA MET A 1 14.07 11.47 0.39
C MET A 1 13.49 10.07 0.38
N GLN A 2 13.65 9.35 1.45
CA GLN A 2 13.11 8.00 1.54
C GLN A 2 11.78 8.04 2.29
N GLY A 3 10.74 7.48 1.66
CA GLY A 3 9.46 7.32 2.33
C GLY A 3 9.50 6.16 3.33
N HIS A 4 8.64 6.21 4.32
CA HIS A 4 8.48 5.11 5.25
C HIS A 4 7.73 3.96 4.58
N ILE A 5 8.06 2.74 5.00
CA ILE A 5 7.35 1.54 4.54
C ILE A 5 6.28 1.23 5.58
N ILE A 6 5.02 1.28 5.17
CA ILE A 6 3.89 1.03 6.06
C ILE A 6 2.93 0.01 5.43
N LYS A 7 2.13 -0.64 6.27
CA LYS A 7 1.07 -1.53 5.80
C LYS A 7 -0.13 -0.70 5.32
N VAL A 8 -0.86 -1.22 4.33
CA VAL A 8 -2.05 -0.53 3.84
C VAL A 8 -3.07 -0.27 4.95
N ALA A 9 -3.12 -1.13 5.96
CA ALA A 9 -4.02 -0.97 7.10
C ALA A 9 -3.67 0.24 7.98
N GLU A 10 -2.48 0.82 7.84
CA GLU A 10 -2.08 2.02 8.56
C GLU A 10 -2.54 3.32 7.88
N LEU A 11 -3.02 3.24 6.64
CA LEU A 11 -3.54 4.42 5.95
C LEU A 11 -4.88 4.84 6.56
N PRO A 12 -5.07 6.13 6.88
CA PRO A 12 -6.38 6.63 7.28
C PRO A 12 -7.43 6.41 6.21
N LEU A 13 -8.70 6.43 6.60
CA LEU A 13 -9.80 6.36 5.63
C LEU A 13 -9.69 7.50 4.64
N GLY A 14 -9.92 7.22 3.38
CA GLY A 14 -9.85 8.22 2.32
C GLY A 14 -9.34 7.67 1.02
N THR A 15 -9.06 8.59 0.10
CA THR A 15 -8.63 8.26 -1.25
C THR A 15 -7.19 8.73 -1.46
N TYR A 16 -6.39 7.87 -2.07
CA TYR A 16 -4.96 8.10 -2.29
C TYR A 16 -4.60 7.89 -3.75
N THR A 17 -3.60 8.62 -4.21
CA THR A 17 -3.07 8.45 -5.57
C THR A 17 -1.84 7.55 -5.53
N LEU A 18 -1.83 6.53 -6.37
CA LEU A 18 -0.72 5.60 -6.52
C LEU A 18 0.02 5.95 -7.81
N THR A 19 1.32 6.15 -7.75
CA THR A 19 2.12 6.59 -8.88
C THR A 19 3.08 5.54 -9.42
N ALA A 20 3.32 4.48 -8.68
CA ALA A 20 4.20 3.39 -9.09
C ALA A 20 3.99 2.18 -8.19
N TYR A 21 4.34 1.01 -8.70
CA TYR A 21 4.46 -0.17 -7.86
C TYR A 21 5.62 -1.04 -8.37
N ARG A 22 6.15 -1.85 -7.46
CA ARG A 22 7.17 -2.83 -7.77
C ARG A 22 6.73 -4.20 -7.30
N SER A 23 7.11 -5.21 -8.05
CA SER A 23 6.95 -6.60 -7.64
C SER A 23 8.31 -7.25 -7.52
N ARG A 24 8.42 -8.19 -6.59
CA ARG A 24 9.63 -8.96 -6.38
C ARG A 24 9.26 -10.39 -6.01
N GLU A 25 9.90 -11.34 -6.65
CA GLU A 25 9.72 -12.74 -6.29
C GLU A 25 10.57 -13.04 -5.05
N THR A 26 9.96 -13.68 -4.06
CA THR A 26 10.63 -14.10 -2.83
C THR A 26 10.41 -15.58 -2.62
N GLN A 27 11.13 -16.18 -1.67
CA GLN A 27 10.90 -17.59 -1.32
C GLN A 27 9.50 -17.87 -0.80
N TYR A 28 8.75 -16.84 -0.41
CA TYR A 28 7.37 -16.94 0.09
C TYR A 28 6.33 -16.52 -0.95
N GLY A 29 6.75 -16.26 -2.19
CA GLY A 29 5.88 -15.81 -3.26
C GLY A 29 6.18 -14.38 -3.70
N MET A 30 5.26 -13.78 -4.43
CA MET A 30 5.42 -12.41 -4.92
C MET A 30 5.16 -11.40 -3.81
N ASP A 31 6.03 -10.43 -3.72
CA ASP A 31 5.90 -9.29 -2.82
C ASP A 31 5.73 -8.02 -3.66
N TYR A 32 4.94 -7.08 -3.15
CA TYR A 32 4.64 -5.82 -3.84
C TYR A 32 4.89 -4.65 -2.92
N MET A 33 5.32 -3.54 -3.51
CA MET A 33 5.46 -2.26 -2.84
C MET A 33 4.85 -1.18 -3.72
N ILE A 34 4.04 -0.31 -3.14
CA ILE A 34 3.29 0.70 -3.88
C ILE A 34 3.71 2.08 -3.39
N GLN A 35 4.08 2.93 -4.34
CA GLN A 35 4.37 4.33 -4.03
C GLN A 35 3.06 5.11 -4.00
N THR A 36 2.74 5.66 -2.84
CA THR A 36 1.47 6.33 -2.56
C THR A 36 1.72 7.79 -2.18
N VAL A 37 1.00 8.70 -2.81
CA VAL A 37 1.07 10.14 -2.49
C VAL A 37 0.32 10.40 -1.19
N ILE A 38 0.96 11.11 -0.26
CA ILE A 38 0.36 11.47 1.04
C ILE A 38 0.17 12.99 1.07
N GLU A 39 -1.05 13.43 0.87
CA GLU A 39 -1.38 14.86 0.88
C GLU A 39 -1.53 15.41 2.28
N GLU A 40 -2.14 14.64 3.19
CA GLU A 40 -2.31 15.04 4.59
C GLU A 40 -1.44 14.18 5.49
N PRO A 41 -0.50 14.78 6.22
CA PRO A 41 0.37 14.00 7.12
C PRO A 41 -0.42 13.23 8.17
N PHE A 42 0.06 12.06 8.51
CA PHE A 42 -0.52 11.24 9.57
C PHE A 42 0.56 10.44 10.27
N VAL A 43 0.23 9.90 11.43
CA VAL A 43 1.14 9.03 12.19
C VAL A 43 0.78 7.58 11.93
N ALA A 44 1.78 6.80 11.55
CA ALA A 44 1.62 5.36 11.30
C ALA A 44 2.53 4.56 12.23
N THR A 45 2.13 3.34 12.52
CA THR A 45 2.97 2.40 13.28
C THR A 45 3.67 1.49 12.29
N THR A 46 5.00 1.41 12.38
CA THR A 46 5.80 0.54 11.53
C THR A 46 6.85 -0.18 12.36
N ARG A 47 7.35 -1.29 11.85
CA ARG A 47 8.44 -2.00 12.52
C ARG A 47 9.76 -1.33 12.18
N MET A 48 10.53 -1.05 13.21
CA MET A 48 11.84 -0.45 13.07
C MET A 48 12.83 -1.19 13.94
N LYS A 49 14.08 -1.23 13.49
CA LYS A 49 15.17 -1.80 14.24
C LYS A 49 15.79 -0.72 15.11
N ASP A 50 15.92 -1.00 16.41
CA ASP A 50 16.62 -0.11 17.33
C ASP A 50 18.12 -0.21 17.05
N GLU A 51 18.76 0.92 16.78
CA GLU A 51 20.18 0.96 16.45
C GLU A 51 21.07 0.58 17.65
N VAL A 52 20.58 0.75 18.86
CA VAL A 52 21.35 0.48 20.08
C VAL A 52 21.22 -0.98 20.50
N THR A 53 19.99 -1.49 20.56
CA THR A 53 19.72 -2.85 21.02
C THR A 53 19.70 -3.87 19.91
N GLU A 54 19.62 -3.42 18.66
CA GLU A 54 19.47 -4.24 17.45
C GLU A 54 18.18 -5.09 17.47
N GLU A 55 17.23 -4.73 18.30
CA GLU A 55 15.94 -5.39 18.39
C GLU A 55 14.92 -4.71 17.48
N TRP A 56 14.04 -5.51 16.88
CA TRP A 56 12.92 -5.01 16.12
C TRP A 56 11.74 -4.73 17.04
N GLY A 57 11.10 -3.61 16.81
CA GLY A 57 9.91 -3.22 17.57
C GLY A 57 9.05 -2.28 16.77
N ASP A 58 7.86 -2.00 17.29
CA ASP A 58 6.94 -1.07 16.67
C ASP A 58 7.32 0.36 17.05
N ALA A 59 7.26 1.26 16.07
CA ALA A 59 7.52 2.68 16.29
C ALA A 59 6.49 3.50 15.53
N GLU A 60 6.15 4.65 16.10
CA GLU A 60 5.28 5.61 15.41
C GLU A 60 6.12 6.55 14.58
N VAL A 61 5.73 6.75 13.34
CA VAL A 61 6.41 7.65 12.41
C VAL A 61 5.42 8.60 11.77
N GLU A 62 5.84 9.83 11.52
CA GLU A 62 5.05 10.77 10.75
C GLU A 62 5.27 10.50 9.26
N VAL A 63 4.18 10.36 8.54
CA VAL A 63 4.19 10.07 7.11
C VAL A 63 3.65 11.28 6.36
N SER A 64 4.43 11.81 5.43
CA SER A 64 4.04 12.96 4.61
C SER A 64 4.74 12.91 3.26
N GLY A 65 4.14 13.57 2.26
CA GLY A 65 4.67 13.59 0.90
C GLY A 65 4.37 12.31 0.14
N PHE A 66 5.01 11.22 0.52
CA PHE A 66 4.72 9.90 -0.03
C PHE A 66 5.09 8.80 0.96
N ALA A 67 4.55 7.62 0.73
CA ALA A 67 4.88 6.44 1.52
C ALA A 67 4.98 5.24 0.60
N ILE A 68 5.77 4.27 1.01
CA ILE A 68 5.80 2.95 0.38
C ILE A 68 4.83 2.07 1.14
N VAL A 69 3.77 1.64 0.48
CA VAL A 69 2.69 0.87 1.11
C VAL A 69 2.81 -0.60 0.74
N LYS A 70 2.80 -1.46 1.76
CA LYS A 70 2.73 -2.91 1.56
C LYS A 70 1.26 -3.31 1.47
N PRO A 71 0.85 -3.96 0.37
CA PRO A 71 -0.53 -4.36 0.19
C PRO A 71 -0.93 -5.52 1.10
N ASN A 72 -2.21 -5.60 1.41
CA ASN A 72 -2.79 -6.79 2.03
C ASN A 72 -3.03 -7.85 0.94
N ASN A 73 -3.54 -9.03 1.34
CA ASN A 73 -3.74 -10.13 0.40
C ASN A 73 -4.74 -9.79 -0.71
N ALA A 74 -5.78 -9.04 -0.40
CA ALA A 74 -6.77 -8.64 -1.38
C ALA A 74 -6.16 -7.72 -2.43
N LEU A 75 -5.38 -6.73 -2.00
CA LEU A 75 -4.71 -5.80 -2.92
C LEU A 75 -3.64 -6.51 -3.75
N LYS A 76 -2.94 -7.50 -3.17
CA LYS A 76 -1.96 -8.30 -3.91
C LYS A 76 -2.60 -9.04 -5.08
N LYS A 77 -3.81 -9.55 -4.92
CA LYS A 77 -4.53 -10.24 -5.99
C LYS A 77 -4.81 -9.31 -7.16
N LEU A 78 -5.08 -8.05 -6.89
CA LEU A 78 -5.29 -7.07 -7.95
C LEU A 78 -4.00 -6.72 -8.65
N LEU A 79 -2.91 -6.57 -7.90
CA LEU A 79 -1.61 -6.27 -8.49
C LEU A 79 -1.09 -7.44 -9.31
N ALA A 80 -1.52 -8.66 -9.02
CA ALA A 80 -1.18 -9.83 -9.81
C ALA A 80 -1.79 -9.80 -11.21
N ALA A 81 -2.80 -8.97 -11.45
CA ALA A 81 -3.37 -8.75 -12.77
C ALA A 81 -2.52 -7.81 -13.64
N ASP A 82 -1.37 -7.37 -13.14
CA ASP A 82 -0.43 -6.48 -13.82
C ASP A 82 -1.06 -5.17 -14.29
N PRO A 83 -1.65 -4.38 -13.39
CA PRO A 83 -2.16 -3.06 -13.77
C PRO A 83 -1.02 -2.16 -14.18
N ILE A 84 -1.29 -1.22 -15.08
CA ILE A 84 -0.34 -0.19 -15.45
C ILE A 84 -0.53 0.98 -14.49
N ILE A 85 0.45 1.18 -13.61
CA ILE A 85 0.43 2.29 -12.63
C ILE A 85 1.76 3.02 -12.74
N ASP A 86 1.71 4.25 -13.21
CA ASP A 86 2.88 5.13 -13.30
C ASP A 86 2.42 6.59 -13.23
N GLU A 87 3.35 7.53 -13.39
CA GLU A 87 3.02 8.95 -13.32
C GLU A 87 2.04 9.40 -14.40
N ASN A 88 2.03 8.70 -15.55
CA ASN A 88 1.11 9.00 -16.65
C ASN A 88 -0.22 8.27 -16.50
N ASN A 89 -0.23 7.18 -15.74
CA ASN A 89 -1.42 6.37 -15.49
C ASN A 89 -1.56 6.12 -13.99
N PRO A 90 -1.83 7.16 -13.20
CA PRO A 90 -1.97 6.99 -11.76
C PRO A 90 -3.21 6.16 -11.44
N ALA A 91 -3.12 5.37 -10.39
CA ALA A 91 -4.24 4.62 -9.86
C ALA A 91 -4.81 5.32 -8.62
N THR A 92 -6.04 5.02 -8.30
CA THR A 92 -6.71 5.54 -7.11
C THR A 92 -6.98 4.40 -6.15
N LEU A 93 -6.47 4.54 -4.93
CA LEU A 93 -6.72 3.60 -3.84
C LEU A 93 -7.64 4.28 -2.84
N THR A 94 -8.76 3.65 -2.53
CA THR A 94 -9.68 4.14 -1.50
C THR A 94 -9.65 3.18 -0.32
N VAL A 95 -9.35 3.70 0.85
CA VAL A 95 -9.47 2.95 2.11
C VAL A 95 -10.88 3.19 2.64
N ILE A 96 -11.71 2.17 2.56
CA ILE A 96 -13.15 2.26 2.84
C ILE A 96 -13.44 2.08 4.31
N GLU A 97 -12.75 1.14 4.94
CA GLU A 97 -13.06 0.73 6.31
C GLU A 97 -11.83 0.10 6.95
N HIS A 98 -11.65 0.35 8.25
CA HIS A 98 -10.66 -0.35 9.06
C HIS A 98 -11.35 -1.45 9.85
N GLY A 99 -10.62 -2.55 10.05
CA GLY A 99 -11.08 -3.66 10.86
C GLY A 99 -9.95 -4.25 11.68
N GLU A 100 -10.26 -5.35 12.33
CA GLU A 100 -9.29 -6.09 13.11
C GLU A 100 -9.57 -7.58 12.96
N TYR A 101 -8.51 -8.35 12.84
CA TYR A 101 -8.60 -9.81 12.73
C TYR A 101 -7.45 -10.42 13.54
N ASN A 102 -7.78 -11.21 14.55
CA ASN A 102 -6.80 -11.85 15.43
C ASN A 102 -5.77 -10.86 16.03
N GLY A 103 -6.21 -9.66 16.40
CA GLY A 103 -5.34 -8.63 16.95
C GLY A 103 -4.57 -7.82 15.93
N TYR A 104 -4.74 -8.10 14.64
CA TYR A 104 -4.07 -7.37 13.56
C TYR A 104 -5.03 -6.39 12.90
N LYS A 105 -4.52 -5.20 12.61
CA LYS A 105 -5.27 -4.20 11.84
C LYS A 105 -5.49 -4.70 10.43
N THR A 106 -6.70 -4.51 9.93
CA THR A 106 -7.06 -4.82 8.54
C THR A 106 -7.66 -3.58 7.89
N ALA A 107 -7.72 -3.58 6.57
CA ALA A 107 -8.35 -2.52 5.82
C ALA A 107 -9.10 -3.10 4.63
N LYS A 108 -10.29 -2.55 4.40
CA LYS A 108 -11.04 -2.82 3.17
C LYS A 108 -10.71 -1.71 2.20
N VAL A 109 -10.26 -2.08 1.00
CA VAL A 109 -9.79 -1.12 0.01
C VAL A 109 -10.43 -1.38 -1.34
N ALA A 110 -10.49 -0.33 -2.15
CA ALA A 110 -10.88 -0.41 -3.56
C ALA A 110 -9.76 0.21 -4.39
N LEU A 111 -9.48 -0.38 -5.54
CA LEU A 111 -8.44 0.10 -6.45
C LEU A 111 -9.04 0.38 -7.81
N LYS A 112 -8.80 1.58 -8.32
CA LYS A 112 -9.15 1.97 -9.68
C LYS A 112 -7.89 2.23 -10.48
N CYS A 113 -7.74 1.51 -11.58
CA CYS A 113 -6.63 1.71 -12.51
C CYS A 113 -7.18 2.13 -13.87
N SER A 114 -6.46 3.01 -14.57
CA SER A 114 -6.87 3.44 -15.90
C SER A 114 -6.54 2.40 -16.98
N ALA A 115 -5.60 1.50 -16.73
CA ALA A 115 -5.16 0.52 -17.71
C ALA A 115 -4.61 -0.74 -17.05
N PHE A 116 -4.64 -1.83 -17.80
CA PHE A 116 -4.02 -3.10 -17.43
C PHE A 116 -3.15 -3.57 -18.59
N VAL A 117 -2.13 -4.34 -18.29
CA VAL A 117 -1.28 -4.94 -19.33
C VAL A 117 -2.11 -5.86 -20.23
N GLN A 118 -3.01 -6.62 -19.63
CA GLN A 118 -4.01 -7.38 -20.38
C GLN A 118 -5.27 -6.53 -20.39
N ASP A 119 -5.81 -6.31 -21.57
CA ASP A 119 -6.97 -5.49 -21.77
C ASP A 119 -8.11 -5.86 -20.84
N ALA A 120 -8.22 -5.16 -19.75
CA ALA A 120 -9.32 -5.30 -18.83
C ALA A 120 -10.12 -4.02 -18.93
N GLU A 121 -11.27 -4.09 -19.52
CA GLU A 121 -12.16 -2.96 -19.64
C GLU A 121 -12.41 -2.34 -18.27
N GLY A 122 -11.80 -1.19 -18.03
CA GLY A 122 -11.96 -0.26 -16.93
C GLY A 122 -12.90 -0.64 -15.79
N PHE A 123 -12.70 -1.75 -15.15
CA PHE A 123 -13.53 -2.11 -14.02
C PHE A 123 -12.90 -1.66 -12.72
N ALA A 124 -13.74 -1.28 -11.77
CA ALA A 124 -13.32 -1.02 -10.42
C ALA A 124 -13.18 -2.36 -9.71
N LEU A 125 -12.05 -2.54 -9.06
CA LEU A 125 -11.75 -3.77 -8.35
C LEU A 125 -11.98 -3.53 -6.87
N ASP A 126 -13.17 -3.85 -6.42
CA ASP A 126 -13.57 -3.70 -5.01
C ASP A 126 -13.34 -5.00 -4.25
N PHE A 127 -12.94 -4.85 -3.02
CA PHE A 127 -12.74 -6.00 -2.14
C PHE A 127 -13.61 -5.90 -0.91
#